data_6fd7c43d280d2245af254ea5b2792719
#
_entry.id   6fd7c43d280d2245af254ea5b2792719
#
_cell.length_a   1.000
_cell.length_b   1.000
_cell.length_c   1.000
_cell.angle_alpha   90.00
_cell.angle_beta   90.00
_cell.angle_gamma   90.00
#
_symmetry.space_group_name_H-M   'P 1'
#
loop_
_entity.id
_entity.type
_entity.pdbx_description
1 polymer ?
#
loop_
_entity_poly.entity_id
_entity_poly.type
_entity_poly.pdbx_seq_one_letter_code
_entity_poly.pdbx_strand_id
1 'polypeptide(L)'
;VKKALLALDITDDVIAEAIELRAQLIVSHHPLIFTPLRHATTDDLAGRKVLTMARHGISAICMHTNLDIADGGVNDALMAALGAEVKGGLEPAGTAADGRALTCGRVGKLPNPMTMAEFLPYVAGRLHANGLRYVDGGLPVERIAVCGGSGGNMLELAAAKGCDTFVTADIKYDRFLAAKELGINLIDADHFCTENVVIPVLQ
;
A
#
# COMPACT_ATOMS: atom_id res chain seq x y z
N VAL A 1 26.87 0.40 6.03
CA VAL A 1 26.12 -0.12 4.89
C VAL A 1 26.60 0.61 3.64
N LYS A 2 27.01 -0.13 2.62
CA LYS A 2 27.43 0.42 1.31
C LYS A 2 26.39 0.16 0.23
N LYS A 3 25.58 -0.90 0.40
CA LYS A 3 24.53 -1.29 -0.53
C LYS A 3 23.31 -1.77 0.25
N ALA A 4 22.16 -1.23 -0.09
CA ALA A 4 20.85 -1.67 0.40
C ALA A 4 20.02 -2.18 -0.79
N LEU A 5 19.18 -3.18 -0.54
CA LEU A 5 18.15 -3.67 -1.45
C LEU A 5 16.79 -3.20 -0.94
N LEU A 6 15.97 -2.62 -1.83
CA LEU A 6 14.62 -2.18 -1.51
C LEU A 6 13.64 -3.21 -2.05
N ALA A 7 12.67 -3.61 -1.26
CA ALA A 7 11.63 -4.56 -1.67
C ALA A 7 10.35 -4.32 -0.89
N LEU A 8 9.20 -4.74 -1.41
CA LEU A 8 7.96 -4.71 -0.64
C LEU A 8 8.00 -5.77 0.47
N ASP A 9 8.42 -6.98 0.13
CA ASP A 9 8.48 -8.14 1.00
C ASP A 9 9.88 -8.73 1.09
N ILE A 10 10.26 -9.31 2.25
CA ILE A 10 11.48 -10.10 2.39
C ILE A 10 11.15 -11.56 2.06
N THR A 11 11.20 -11.90 0.78
CA THR A 11 11.05 -13.28 0.28
C THR A 11 12.39 -14.01 0.27
N ASP A 12 12.38 -15.33 0.05
CA ASP A 12 13.60 -16.11 -0.15
C ASP A 12 14.38 -15.60 -1.39
N ASP A 13 13.66 -15.21 -2.45
CA ASP A 13 14.27 -14.65 -3.68
C ASP A 13 14.94 -13.29 -3.43
N VAL A 14 14.29 -12.41 -2.66
CA VAL A 14 14.87 -11.11 -2.27
C VAL A 14 16.13 -11.31 -1.41
N ILE A 15 16.14 -12.29 -0.52
CA ILE A 15 17.34 -12.63 0.27
C ILE A 15 18.45 -13.18 -0.64
N ALA A 16 18.11 -14.05 -1.60
CA ALA A 16 19.09 -14.58 -2.57
C ALA A 16 19.68 -13.45 -3.42
N GLU A 17 18.88 -12.53 -3.91
CA GLU A 17 19.33 -11.35 -4.64
C GLU A 17 20.23 -10.46 -3.78
N ALA A 18 19.88 -10.22 -2.51
CA ALA A 18 20.70 -9.44 -1.59
C ALA A 18 22.08 -10.09 -1.38
N ILE A 19 22.16 -11.42 -1.30
CA ILE A 19 23.41 -12.19 -1.18
C ILE A 19 24.24 -12.02 -2.46
N GLU A 20 23.64 -12.21 -3.63
CA GLU A 20 24.32 -12.07 -4.92
C GLU A 20 24.88 -10.65 -5.11
N LEU A 21 24.07 -9.64 -4.82
CA LEU A 21 24.46 -8.23 -4.89
C LEU A 21 25.41 -7.80 -3.77
N ARG A 22 25.69 -8.65 -2.79
CA ARG A 22 26.45 -8.33 -1.58
C ARG A 22 25.89 -7.11 -0.84
N ALA A 23 24.56 -7.02 -0.77
CA ALA A 23 23.89 -6.00 0.01
C ALA A 23 24.02 -6.33 1.51
N GLN A 24 24.20 -5.31 2.34
CA GLN A 24 24.29 -5.44 3.80
C GLN A 24 22.97 -5.12 4.50
N LEU A 25 22.00 -4.57 3.77
CA LEU A 25 20.72 -4.15 4.30
C LEU A 25 19.61 -4.46 3.29
N ILE A 26 18.49 -4.99 3.79
CA ILE A 26 17.21 -5.00 3.07
C ILE A 26 16.32 -3.99 3.76
N VAL A 27 15.74 -3.06 2.99
CA VAL A 27 14.68 -2.17 3.46
C VAL A 27 13.39 -2.65 2.82
N SER A 28 12.41 -3.04 3.65
CA SER A 28 11.12 -3.53 3.17
C SER A 28 9.95 -2.75 3.74
N HIS A 29 8.81 -2.83 3.08
CA HIS A 29 7.55 -2.36 3.63
C HIS A 29 7.02 -3.37 4.64
N HIS A 30 6.76 -4.60 4.22
CA HIS A 30 6.26 -5.63 5.10
C HIS A 30 7.33 -6.18 6.05
N PRO A 31 6.99 -6.38 7.35
CA PRO A 31 7.93 -6.91 8.32
C PRO A 31 8.19 -8.40 8.07
N LEU A 32 9.47 -8.79 8.07
CA LEU A 32 9.86 -10.20 8.05
C LEU A 32 9.29 -10.97 9.26
N ILE A 33 9.27 -10.33 10.43
CA ILE A 33 8.75 -10.87 11.68
C ILE A 33 7.48 -10.10 12.04
N PHE A 34 6.33 -10.57 11.56
CA PHE A 34 5.03 -9.98 11.90
C PHE A 34 4.54 -10.44 13.27
N THR A 35 4.67 -11.74 13.54
CA THR A 35 4.36 -12.32 14.85
C THR A 35 5.66 -12.63 15.59
N PRO A 36 5.80 -12.26 16.88
CA PRO A 36 7.02 -12.50 17.64
C PRO A 36 7.48 -13.96 17.58
N LEU A 37 8.73 -14.19 17.20
CA LEU A 37 9.33 -15.51 17.17
C LEU A 37 9.68 -15.95 18.58
N ARG A 38 9.27 -17.17 18.98
CA ARG A 38 9.72 -17.82 20.23
C ARG A 38 11.04 -18.57 20.03
N HIS A 39 11.32 -19.00 18.81
CA HIS A 39 12.54 -19.67 18.38
C HIS A 39 12.76 -19.40 16.89
N ALA A 40 13.98 -19.51 16.44
CA ALA A 40 14.32 -19.46 15.03
C ALA A 40 14.91 -20.80 14.62
N THR A 41 14.20 -21.53 13.77
CA THR A 41 14.60 -22.82 13.21
C THR A 41 14.50 -22.81 11.70
N THR A 42 15.07 -23.81 11.05
CA THR A 42 14.99 -23.95 9.58
C THR A 42 13.62 -24.47 9.12
N ASP A 43 12.81 -25.01 10.02
CA ASP A 43 11.49 -25.57 9.72
C ASP A 43 10.40 -24.48 9.69
N ASP A 44 10.67 -23.33 10.31
CA ASP A 44 9.79 -22.16 10.29
C ASP A 44 10.21 -21.18 9.19
N LEU A 45 9.25 -20.67 8.42
CA LEU A 45 9.51 -19.79 7.28
C LEU A 45 10.24 -18.50 7.68
N ALA A 46 9.78 -17.82 8.73
CA ALA A 46 10.40 -16.58 9.20
C ALA A 46 11.76 -16.89 9.87
N GLY A 47 11.84 -17.94 10.68
CA GLY A 47 13.07 -18.38 11.32
C GLY A 47 14.16 -18.74 10.32
N ARG A 48 13.83 -19.47 9.25
CA ARG A 48 14.78 -19.81 8.18
C ARG A 48 15.34 -18.54 7.51
N LYS A 49 14.49 -17.58 7.17
CA LYS A 49 14.92 -16.31 6.56
C LYS A 49 15.83 -15.53 7.50
N VAL A 50 15.46 -15.39 8.79
CA VAL A 50 16.30 -14.74 9.81
C VAL A 50 17.66 -15.38 9.90
N LEU A 51 17.73 -16.73 9.99
CA LEU A 51 18.98 -17.48 10.06
C LEU A 51 19.83 -17.31 8.79
N THR A 52 19.19 -17.30 7.61
CA THR A 52 19.88 -17.09 6.34
C THR A 52 20.49 -15.69 6.28
N MET A 53 19.71 -14.65 6.60
CA MET A 53 20.21 -13.28 6.64
C MET A 53 21.35 -13.12 7.64
N ALA A 54 21.22 -13.68 8.85
CA ALA A 54 22.27 -13.63 9.88
C ALA A 54 23.56 -14.28 9.42
N ARG A 55 23.50 -15.45 8.75
CA ARG A 55 24.67 -16.13 8.18
C ARG A 55 25.41 -15.30 7.13
N HIS A 56 24.70 -14.47 6.39
CA HIS A 56 25.24 -13.62 5.34
C HIS A 56 25.52 -12.18 5.77
N GLY A 57 25.32 -11.87 7.07
CA GLY A 57 25.56 -10.52 7.62
C GLY A 57 24.62 -9.46 7.05
N ILE A 58 23.39 -9.85 6.68
CA ILE A 58 22.36 -8.96 6.11
C ILE A 58 21.42 -8.52 7.24
N SER A 59 21.27 -7.20 7.40
CA SER A 59 20.30 -6.60 8.31
C SER A 59 18.98 -6.29 7.56
N ALA A 60 17.87 -6.10 8.29
CA ALA A 60 16.62 -5.64 7.73
C ALA A 60 16.07 -4.44 8.51
N ILE A 61 15.47 -3.50 7.79
CA ILE A 61 14.61 -2.45 8.32
C ILE A 61 13.27 -2.57 7.62
N CYS A 62 12.19 -2.72 8.40
CA CYS A 62 10.84 -2.84 7.85
C CYS A 62 10.05 -1.57 8.21
N MET A 63 9.57 -0.86 7.19
CA MET A 63 8.80 0.37 7.32
C MET A 63 7.36 0.09 6.88
N HIS A 64 6.53 -0.39 7.80
CA HIS A 64 5.14 -0.79 7.55
C HIS A 64 4.19 0.44 7.66
N THR A 65 3.26 0.42 8.58
CA THR A 65 2.25 1.48 8.78
C THR A 65 2.86 2.88 8.97
N ASN A 66 4.07 2.98 9.50
CA ASN A 66 4.78 4.26 9.56
C ASN A 66 5.08 4.85 8.18
N LEU A 67 5.30 4.01 7.15
CA LEU A 67 5.48 4.46 5.77
C LEU A 67 4.14 4.78 5.09
N ASP A 68 3.04 4.09 5.48
CA ASP A 68 1.69 4.45 5.01
C ASP A 68 1.26 5.85 5.45
N ILE A 69 1.70 6.24 6.65
CA ILE A 69 1.36 7.52 7.29
C ILE A 69 2.30 8.63 6.83
N ALA A 70 3.55 8.31 6.49
CA ALA A 70 4.57 9.30 6.15
C ALA A 70 4.19 10.15 4.93
N ASP A 71 4.59 11.42 4.94
CA ASP A 71 4.57 12.24 3.74
C ASP A 71 5.56 11.68 2.71
N GLY A 72 5.13 11.57 1.46
CA GLY A 72 5.88 10.92 0.41
C GLY A 72 5.93 9.39 0.52
N GLY A 73 5.20 8.80 1.47
CA GLY A 73 5.11 7.35 1.67
C GLY A 73 4.14 6.66 0.70
N VAL A 74 3.68 5.45 1.08
CA VAL A 74 2.87 4.57 0.21
C VAL A 74 1.66 5.28 -0.37
N ASN A 75 0.88 5.98 0.46
CA ASN A 75 -0.38 6.58 0.03
C ASN A 75 -0.18 7.82 -0.86
N ASP A 76 0.90 8.57 -0.67
CA ASP A 76 1.25 9.68 -1.56
C ASP A 76 1.79 9.14 -2.90
N ALA A 77 2.59 8.07 -2.88
CA ALA A 77 3.05 7.39 -4.07
C ALA A 77 1.87 6.80 -4.88
N LEU A 78 0.89 6.20 -4.20
CA LEU A 78 -0.32 5.67 -4.84
C LEU A 78 -1.17 6.78 -5.49
N MET A 79 -1.36 7.91 -4.80
CA MET A 79 -2.03 9.08 -5.39
C MET A 79 -1.29 9.60 -6.62
N ALA A 80 0.03 9.72 -6.54
CA ALA A 80 0.86 10.16 -7.67
C ALA A 80 0.80 9.17 -8.85
N ALA A 81 0.83 7.86 -8.56
CA ALA A 81 0.67 6.82 -9.58
C ALA A 81 -0.67 6.94 -10.30
N LEU A 82 -1.75 7.27 -9.61
CA LEU A 82 -3.08 7.51 -10.17
C LEU A 82 -3.24 8.92 -10.77
N GLY A 83 -2.21 9.76 -10.74
CA GLY A 83 -2.25 11.11 -11.32
C GLY A 83 -3.20 12.06 -10.60
N ALA A 84 -3.54 11.81 -9.34
CA ALA A 84 -4.43 12.63 -8.55
C ALA A 84 -3.65 13.62 -7.67
N GLU A 85 -4.16 14.83 -7.54
CA GLU A 85 -3.64 15.83 -6.61
C GLU A 85 -4.15 15.56 -5.20
N VAL A 86 -3.23 15.40 -4.23
CA VAL A 86 -3.58 15.20 -2.82
C VAL A 86 -4.29 16.45 -2.26
N LYS A 87 -5.44 16.26 -1.64
CA LYS A 87 -6.25 17.31 -1.00
C LYS A 87 -6.36 17.15 0.52
N GLY A 88 -5.92 16.01 1.06
CA GLY A 88 -5.91 15.76 2.50
C GLY A 88 -5.73 14.29 2.84
N GLY A 89 -5.73 14.01 4.14
CA GLY A 89 -5.66 12.65 4.66
C GLY A 89 -7.02 11.98 4.77
N LEU A 90 -7.03 10.65 4.75
CA LEU A 90 -8.25 9.88 4.87
C LEU A 90 -8.59 9.60 6.34
N GLU A 91 -7.84 8.78 7.04
CA GLU A 91 -8.08 8.38 8.43
C GLU A 91 -7.08 9.01 9.39
N PRO A 92 -7.51 9.65 10.49
CA PRO A 92 -6.59 10.16 11.52
C PRO A 92 -5.75 9.02 12.13
N ALA A 93 -4.44 9.21 12.18
CA ALA A 93 -3.49 8.22 12.72
C ALA A 93 -2.65 8.77 13.90
N GLY A 94 -2.85 10.03 14.28
CA GLY A 94 -2.14 10.66 15.38
C GLY A 94 -1.69 12.09 15.08
N THR A 95 -0.72 12.53 15.86
CA THR A 95 -0.11 13.87 15.70
C THR A 95 1.40 13.75 15.77
N ALA A 96 2.09 14.35 14.82
CA ALA A 96 3.55 14.43 14.80
C ALA A 96 4.07 15.35 15.93
N ALA A 97 5.37 15.27 16.21
CA ALA A 97 6.02 16.08 17.25
C ALA A 97 5.93 17.60 17.00
N ASP A 98 5.77 18.01 15.75
CA ASP A 98 5.58 19.40 15.33
C ASP A 98 4.11 19.88 15.39
N GLY A 99 3.19 19.04 15.89
CA GLY A 99 1.75 19.33 16.00
C GLY A 99 0.94 19.04 14.73
N ARG A 100 1.56 18.58 13.64
CA ARG A 100 0.90 18.23 12.38
C ARG A 100 0.08 16.94 12.54
N ALA A 101 -1.14 16.94 12.01
CA ALA A 101 -1.98 15.75 11.98
C ALA A 101 -1.37 14.68 11.05
N LEU A 102 -1.25 13.47 11.56
CA LEU A 102 -0.86 12.28 10.79
C LEU A 102 -2.11 11.53 10.33
N THR A 103 -2.09 11.03 9.11
CA THR A 103 -3.22 10.31 8.53
C THR A 103 -2.78 9.10 7.74
N CYS A 104 -3.52 7.99 7.86
CA CYS A 104 -3.42 6.84 6.97
C CYS A 104 -4.36 7.03 5.78
N GLY A 105 -3.91 6.66 4.59
CA GLY A 105 -4.64 6.95 3.36
C GLY A 105 -4.66 8.44 2.97
N ARG A 106 -5.07 8.70 1.74
CA ARG A 106 -5.17 10.05 1.20
C ARG A 106 -6.51 10.28 0.50
N VAL A 107 -6.94 11.53 0.48
CA VAL A 107 -8.04 12.03 -0.37
C VAL A 107 -7.44 12.94 -1.41
N GLY A 108 -7.85 12.77 -2.66
CA GLY A 108 -7.32 13.55 -3.77
C GLY A 108 -8.35 13.82 -4.84
N LYS A 109 -7.92 14.53 -5.87
CA LYS A 109 -8.76 14.90 -7.00
C LYS A 109 -8.03 14.61 -8.31
N LEU A 110 -8.70 13.94 -9.24
CA LEU A 110 -8.22 13.77 -10.61
C LEU A 110 -8.31 15.11 -11.35
N PRO A 111 -7.38 15.38 -12.30
CA PRO A 111 -7.40 16.61 -13.08
C PRO A 111 -8.65 16.71 -13.97
N ASN A 112 -9.16 15.59 -14.45
CA ASN A 112 -10.38 15.48 -15.22
C ASN A 112 -11.22 14.30 -14.71
N PRO A 113 -12.53 14.43 -14.59
CA PRO A 113 -13.42 13.33 -14.27
C PRO A 113 -13.35 12.24 -15.33
N MET A 114 -13.48 10.97 -14.89
CA MET A 114 -13.56 9.79 -15.75
C MET A 114 -14.83 9.01 -15.45
N THR A 115 -15.30 8.23 -16.41
CA THR A 115 -16.26 7.17 -16.12
C THR A 115 -15.55 5.98 -15.47
N MET A 116 -16.29 5.11 -14.77
CA MET A 116 -15.71 3.86 -14.25
C MET A 116 -15.12 2.99 -15.36
N ALA A 117 -15.76 2.97 -16.53
CA ALA A 117 -15.29 2.21 -17.69
C ALA A 117 -13.92 2.69 -18.21
N GLU A 118 -13.61 3.97 -18.07
CA GLU A 118 -12.30 4.57 -18.40
C GLU A 118 -11.31 4.41 -17.24
N PHE A 119 -11.76 4.57 -16.00
CA PHE A 119 -10.87 4.55 -14.84
C PHE A 119 -10.36 3.16 -14.50
N LEU A 120 -11.14 2.09 -14.67
CA LEU A 120 -10.69 0.72 -14.41
C LEU A 120 -9.45 0.32 -15.23
N PRO A 121 -9.43 0.42 -16.57
CA PRO A 121 -8.23 0.12 -17.34
C PRO A 121 -7.08 1.10 -17.04
N TYR A 122 -7.39 2.35 -16.69
CA TYR A 122 -6.39 3.32 -16.25
C TYR A 122 -5.69 2.86 -14.96
N VAL A 123 -6.45 2.49 -13.92
CA VAL A 123 -5.89 1.96 -12.66
C VAL A 123 -5.06 0.70 -12.91
N ALA A 124 -5.61 -0.27 -13.67
CA ALA A 124 -4.91 -1.51 -14.00
C ALA A 124 -3.56 -1.23 -14.68
N GLY A 125 -3.53 -0.31 -15.65
CA GLY A 125 -2.31 0.07 -16.36
C GLY A 125 -1.31 0.82 -15.48
N ARG A 126 -1.79 1.75 -14.64
CA ARG A 126 -0.94 2.58 -13.78
C ARG A 126 -0.30 1.81 -12.63
N LEU A 127 -1.01 0.82 -12.10
CA LEU A 127 -0.56 -0.02 -10.99
C LEU A 127 0.00 -1.38 -11.45
N HIS A 128 0.00 -1.67 -12.74
CA HIS A 128 0.38 -2.97 -13.31
C HIS A 128 -0.41 -4.14 -12.71
N ALA A 129 -1.69 -3.90 -12.41
CA ALA A 129 -2.57 -4.90 -11.81
C ALA A 129 -3.05 -5.91 -12.85
N ASN A 130 -2.97 -7.21 -12.52
CA ASN A 130 -3.40 -8.30 -13.40
C ASN A 130 -4.92 -8.47 -13.48
N GLY A 131 -5.67 -7.76 -12.64
CA GLY A 131 -7.12 -7.75 -12.58
C GLY A 131 -7.60 -6.90 -11.42
N LEU A 132 -8.82 -6.43 -11.53
CA LEU A 132 -9.47 -5.61 -10.51
C LEU A 132 -10.80 -6.25 -10.12
N ARG A 133 -11.15 -6.17 -8.84
CA ARG A 133 -12.51 -6.38 -8.37
C ARG A 133 -13.10 -5.02 -8.05
N TYR A 134 -14.35 -4.79 -8.41
CA TYR A 134 -14.93 -3.46 -8.20
C TYR A 134 -16.44 -3.47 -8.00
N VAL A 135 -16.93 -2.37 -7.46
CA VAL A 135 -18.34 -1.95 -7.49
C VAL A 135 -18.41 -0.62 -8.22
N ASP A 136 -19.31 -0.55 -9.18
CA ASP A 136 -19.71 0.72 -9.79
C ASP A 136 -20.88 1.29 -8.98
N GLY A 137 -20.62 2.39 -8.28
CA GLY A 137 -21.61 3.14 -7.51
C GLY A 137 -22.47 4.08 -8.36
N GLY A 138 -22.19 4.14 -9.67
CA GLY A 138 -22.92 5.01 -10.61
C GLY A 138 -22.46 6.47 -10.62
N LEU A 139 -21.34 6.79 -9.98
CA LEU A 139 -20.76 8.13 -9.92
C LEU A 139 -19.60 8.28 -10.90
N PRO A 140 -19.40 9.46 -11.50
CA PRO A 140 -18.16 9.77 -12.19
C PRO A 140 -17.00 9.77 -11.19
N VAL A 141 -15.82 9.33 -11.62
CA VAL A 141 -14.60 9.30 -10.80
C VAL A 141 -13.89 10.65 -10.91
N GLU A 142 -13.91 11.42 -9.85
CA GLU A 142 -13.24 12.72 -9.76
C GLU A 142 -12.52 12.90 -8.43
N ARG A 143 -13.22 12.70 -7.30
CA ARG A 143 -12.71 12.83 -5.95
C ARG A 143 -12.45 11.46 -5.36
N ILE A 144 -11.19 11.03 -5.40
CA ILE A 144 -10.80 9.69 -5.00
C ILE A 144 -10.23 9.67 -3.57
N ALA A 145 -10.52 8.59 -2.85
CA ALA A 145 -9.73 8.18 -1.69
C ALA A 145 -8.83 7.02 -2.07
N VAL A 146 -7.67 6.91 -1.43
CA VAL A 146 -6.79 5.74 -1.55
C VAL A 146 -6.31 5.27 -0.18
N CYS A 147 -6.09 3.96 -0.07
CA CYS A 147 -5.32 3.33 0.98
C CYS A 147 -4.59 2.14 0.39
N GLY A 148 -3.25 2.17 0.37
CA GLY A 148 -2.43 1.02 -0.04
C GLY A 148 -2.70 -0.17 0.85
N GLY A 149 -2.60 -1.39 0.30
CA GLY A 149 -2.87 -2.61 1.02
C GLY A 149 -4.33 -2.74 1.50
N SER A 150 -4.53 -3.30 2.68
CA SER A 150 -5.84 -3.66 3.23
C SER A 150 -6.55 -2.47 3.89
N GLY A 151 -7.24 -1.64 3.11
CA GLY A 151 -7.97 -0.45 3.58
C GLY A 151 -9.50 -0.56 3.60
N GLY A 152 -10.07 -1.75 3.38
CA GLY A 152 -11.53 -1.92 3.24
C GLY A 152 -12.39 -1.41 4.41
N ASN A 153 -11.81 -1.25 5.60
CA ASN A 153 -12.47 -0.67 6.79
C ASN A 153 -12.65 0.85 6.71
N MET A 154 -11.98 1.54 5.77
CA MET A 154 -12.08 2.98 5.61
C MET A 154 -13.15 3.41 4.58
N LEU A 155 -13.95 2.46 4.06
CA LEU A 155 -14.95 2.72 3.03
C LEU A 155 -15.96 3.79 3.43
N GLU A 156 -16.57 3.64 4.62
CA GLU A 156 -17.55 4.59 5.14
C GLU A 156 -16.93 5.98 5.38
N LEU A 157 -15.67 6.00 5.78
CA LEU A 157 -14.95 7.26 5.98
C LEU A 157 -14.66 7.97 4.65
N ALA A 158 -14.31 7.21 3.61
CA ALA A 158 -14.13 7.75 2.26
C ALA A 158 -15.43 8.38 1.74
N ALA A 159 -16.56 7.68 1.89
CA ALA A 159 -17.88 8.19 1.53
C ALA A 159 -18.25 9.44 2.36
N ALA A 160 -18.04 9.43 3.68
CA ALA A 160 -18.31 10.57 4.56
C ALA A 160 -17.46 11.81 4.25
N LYS A 161 -16.25 11.63 3.68
CA LYS A 161 -15.41 12.71 3.17
C LYS A 161 -15.81 13.20 1.77
N GLY A 162 -16.91 12.68 1.23
CA GLY A 162 -17.44 13.07 -0.08
C GLY A 162 -16.61 12.57 -1.25
N CYS A 163 -15.86 11.47 -1.08
CA CYS A 163 -15.22 10.81 -2.20
C CYS A 163 -16.26 10.01 -3.00
N ASP A 164 -16.16 10.07 -4.30
CA ASP A 164 -16.97 9.27 -5.22
C ASP A 164 -16.38 7.89 -5.46
N THR A 165 -15.07 7.73 -5.22
CA THR A 165 -14.33 6.50 -5.52
C THR A 165 -13.32 6.21 -4.41
N PHE A 166 -13.22 4.93 -4.04
CA PHE A 166 -12.19 4.44 -3.11
C PHE A 166 -11.38 3.33 -3.76
N VAL A 167 -10.05 3.50 -3.82
CA VAL A 167 -9.09 2.53 -4.34
C VAL A 167 -8.26 1.97 -3.18
N THR A 168 -8.29 0.66 -2.99
CA THR A 168 -7.58 -0.06 -1.93
C THR A 168 -7.40 -1.52 -2.32
N ALA A 169 -7.11 -2.42 -1.37
CA ALA A 169 -6.99 -3.85 -1.61
C ALA A 169 -7.57 -4.71 -0.49
N ASP A 170 -7.52 -6.03 -0.66
CA ASP A 170 -7.97 -7.05 0.29
C ASP A 170 -9.42 -6.85 0.75
N ILE A 171 -10.28 -6.45 -0.16
CA ILE A 171 -11.66 -6.10 0.15
C ILE A 171 -12.47 -7.37 0.40
N LYS A 172 -13.09 -7.47 1.58
CA LYS A 172 -14.01 -8.53 1.96
C LYS A 172 -15.34 -8.38 1.23
N TYR A 173 -16.06 -9.51 1.08
CA TYR A 173 -17.33 -9.57 0.36
C TYR A 173 -18.37 -8.54 0.84
N ASP A 174 -18.53 -8.40 2.15
CA ASP A 174 -19.48 -7.47 2.76
C ASP A 174 -19.20 -5.99 2.42
N ARG A 175 -17.92 -5.63 2.18
CA ARG A 175 -17.53 -4.28 1.79
C ARG A 175 -18.00 -3.91 0.38
N PHE A 176 -18.03 -4.88 -0.53
CA PHE A 176 -18.61 -4.66 -1.87
C PHE A 176 -20.11 -4.37 -1.81
N LEU A 177 -20.85 -5.06 -0.92
CA LEU A 177 -22.26 -4.76 -0.69
C LEU A 177 -22.45 -3.38 -0.08
N ALA A 178 -21.68 -3.05 0.96
CA ALA A 178 -21.73 -1.75 1.60
C ALA A 178 -21.41 -0.59 0.62
N ALA A 179 -20.43 -0.76 -0.26
CA ALA A 179 -20.10 0.25 -1.28
C ALA A 179 -21.29 0.52 -2.22
N LYS A 180 -21.99 -0.54 -2.63
CA LYS A 180 -23.18 -0.42 -3.46
C LYS A 180 -24.32 0.31 -2.75
N GLU A 181 -24.54 0.02 -1.47
CA GLU A 181 -25.56 0.68 -0.65
C GLU A 181 -25.22 2.15 -0.40
N LEU A 182 -23.94 2.48 -0.22
CA LEU A 182 -23.44 3.85 -0.05
C LEU A 182 -23.42 4.63 -1.37
N GLY A 183 -23.52 3.96 -2.52
CA GLY A 183 -23.41 4.58 -3.84
C GLY A 183 -22.02 5.12 -4.15
N ILE A 184 -20.97 4.52 -3.60
CA ILE A 184 -19.57 4.87 -3.86
C ILE A 184 -18.91 3.83 -4.75
N ASN A 185 -18.09 4.25 -5.69
CA ASN A 185 -17.25 3.34 -6.47
C ASN A 185 -16.17 2.75 -5.57
N LEU A 186 -16.00 1.43 -5.59
CA LEU A 186 -14.99 0.74 -4.81
C LEU A 186 -14.13 -0.12 -5.72
N ILE A 187 -12.80 0.00 -5.63
CA ILE A 187 -11.86 -0.75 -6.46
C ILE A 187 -10.86 -1.46 -5.55
N ASP A 188 -10.84 -2.78 -5.64
CA ASP A 188 -9.77 -3.64 -5.12
C ASP A 188 -8.73 -3.81 -6.23
N ALA A 189 -7.59 -3.14 -6.05
CA ALA A 189 -6.54 -3.04 -7.05
C ALA A 189 -5.31 -3.88 -6.71
N ASP A 190 -5.47 -4.93 -5.89
CA ASP A 190 -4.42 -5.82 -5.39
C ASP A 190 -3.48 -5.16 -4.37
N HIS A 191 -3.13 -5.94 -3.34
CA HIS A 191 -2.30 -5.48 -2.23
C HIS A 191 -0.91 -5.05 -2.72
N PHE A 192 -0.22 -5.96 -3.41
CA PHE A 192 1.10 -5.68 -3.96
C PHE A 192 1.09 -4.46 -4.89
N CYS A 193 0.11 -4.39 -5.79
CA CYS A 193 0.04 -3.34 -6.80
C CYS A 193 -0.21 -1.95 -6.20
N THR A 194 -0.97 -1.86 -5.10
CA THR A 194 -1.27 -0.59 -4.43
C THR A 194 -0.11 -0.08 -3.57
N GLU A 195 0.80 -0.93 -3.14
CA GLU A 195 1.92 -0.58 -2.26
C GLU A 195 3.27 -0.54 -2.97
N ASN A 196 3.50 -1.40 -3.97
CA ASN A 196 4.78 -1.47 -4.66
C ASN A 196 5.16 -0.17 -5.39
N VAL A 197 4.21 0.71 -5.60
CA VAL A 197 4.42 2.07 -6.15
C VAL A 197 5.37 2.93 -5.29
N VAL A 198 5.56 2.58 -4.01
CA VAL A 198 6.48 3.31 -3.13
C VAL A 198 7.95 2.91 -3.36
N ILE A 199 8.23 1.71 -3.84
CA ILE A 199 9.62 1.22 -3.97
C ILE A 199 10.49 2.12 -4.86
N PRO A 200 10.04 2.59 -6.05
CA PRO A 200 10.79 3.56 -6.83
C PRO A 200 10.98 4.92 -6.16
N VAL A 201 10.10 5.30 -5.23
CA VAL A 201 10.19 6.58 -4.50
C VAL A 201 11.27 6.53 -3.41
N LEU A 202 11.56 5.32 -2.89
CA LEU A 202 12.59 5.10 -1.86
C LEU A 202 14.02 5.02 -2.43
N GLN A 203 14.19 4.93 -3.75
CA GLN A 203 15.49 4.91 -4.43
C GLN A 203 16.12 6.30 -4.46
#